data_be106a59022fa070fbebfb828eced45a
#
_entry.id   be106a59022fa070fbebfb828eced45a
#
_cell.length_a   1.000
_cell.length_b   1.000
_cell.length_c   1.000
_cell.angle_alpha   90.00
_cell.angle_beta   90.00
_cell.angle_gamma   90.00
#
_symmetry.space_group_name_H-M   'P 1'
#
loop_
_entity.id
_entity.type
_entity.pdbx_description
1 polymer ?
#
loop_
_entity_poly.entity_id
_entity_poly.type
_entity_poly.pdbx_seq_one_letter_code
_entity_poly.pdbx_strand_id
1 'polypeptide(L)'
;MSEFNGATLMITGGTGSFGNTVLKHFLETDIDQIRVFSRDEKKQDDLRHELQAKHPDAAKKVKFYVGDVRDPRSVADAMPGVDYIFHAAALKQVPSCEFFPMQAVKTNVEGTDNVLHAAIDAGVKRVVCLSTDKAAYPINAMGISKAMMEHVIYANARVAAERSDTVICCTRYGNVMCSRGSVIPLFIDQIHAGNPITITNPEMTRFLMNLDEAVELVRFAFNHANPGDLFIQKADASTIGDLAKGVQQLFGDTGTNIIGTRHGEKLYETLMTREERLRSEDMGHYFRVAADNRDLNYDKYFVQGKVVTQAEESYTSHNTVRLDVDGVVKKILTTDYVQEELKGIRHN
;
A
#
# COMPACT_ATOMS: atom_id res chain seq x y z
N MET A 1 12.40 2.20 -25.56
CA MET A 1 13.39 2.01 -24.48
C MET A 1 12.60 1.81 -23.21
N SER A 2 12.95 0.85 -22.38
CA SER A 2 12.26 0.65 -21.12
C SER A 2 12.55 1.83 -20.20
N GLU A 3 11.57 2.17 -19.41
CA GLU A 3 11.45 3.39 -18.62
C GLU A 3 12.43 3.46 -17.44
N PHE A 4 12.95 2.30 -17.02
CA PHE A 4 13.85 2.14 -15.86
C PHE A 4 15.28 1.74 -16.25
N ASN A 5 15.62 1.78 -17.55
CA ASN A 5 16.93 1.37 -18.04
C ASN A 5 18.07 2.18 -17.40
N GLY A 6 19.01 1.49 -16.78
CA GLY A 6 20.17 2.09 -16.11
C GLY A 6 19.85 2.80 -14.80
N ALA A 7 18.59 2.70 -14.29
CA ALA A 7 18.17 3.40 -13.09
C ALA A 7 18.39 2.62 -11.80
N THR A 8 18.46 3.35 -10.69
CA THR A 8 18.49 2.81 -9.31
C THR A 8 17.17 3.09 -8.62
N LEU A 9 16.48 2.02 -8.18
CA LEU A 9 15.28 2.09 -7.36
C LEU A 9 15.62 1.81 -5.88
N MET A 10 15.23 2.67 -4.97
CA MET A 10 15.25 2.37 -3.53
C MET A 10 13.85 1.97 -3.05
N ILE A 11 13.78 0.87 -2.30
CA ILE A 11 12.55 0.39 -1.66
C ILE A 11 12.72 0.45 -0.16
N THR A 12 12.08 1.42 0.51
CA THR A 12 12.04 1.45 1.96
C THR A 12 10.99 0.46 2.46
N GLY A 13 11.32 -0.30 3.50
CA GLY A 13 10.46 -1.40 3.92
C GLY A 13 10.47 -2.59 2.94
N GLY A 14 11.53 -2.71 2.14
CA GLY A 14 11.65 -3.71 1.07
C GLY A 14 11.64 -5.18 1.51
N THR A 15 11.84 -5.44 2.81
CA THR A 15 11.70 -6.80 3.40
C THR A 15 10.27 -7.13 3.84
N GLY A 16 9.33 -6.19 3.72
CA GLY A 16 7.90 -6.44 3.92
C GLY A 16 7.25 -7.12 2.72
N SER A 17 6.08 -7.72 2.89
CA SER A 17 5.38 -8.44 1.80
C SER A 17 5.24 -7.59 0.54
N PHE A 18 4.75 -6.35 0.66
CA PHE A 18 4.58 -5.47 -0.49
C PHE A 18 5.92 -5.04 -1.11
N GLY A 19 6.88 -4.60 -0.28
CA GLY A 19 8.20 -4.19 -0.77
C GLY A 19 8.94 -5.32 -1.48
N ASN A 20 8.81 -6.57 -0.99
CA ASN A 20 9.38 -7.74 -1.63
C ASN A 20 8.72 -8.07 -2.98
N THR A 21 7.39 -7.91 -3.10
CA THR A 21 6.71 -8.10 -4.38
C THR A 21 7.13 -7.03 -5.39
N VAL A 22 7.21 -5.76 -4.98
CA VAL A 22 7.76 -4.68 -5.83
C VAL A 22 9.19 -5.00 -6.26
N LEU A 23 10.06 -5.45 -5.35
CA LEU A 23 11.41 -5.89 -5.66
C LEU A 23 11.42 -6.95 -6.78
N LYS A 24 10.63 -8.02 -6.63
CA LYS A 24 10.57 -9.13 -7.60
C LYS A 24 10.12 -8.65 -8.98
N HIS A 25 9.08 -7.84 -9.05
CA HIS A 25 8.58 -7.28 -10.32
C HIS A 25 9.61 -6.35 -11.01
N PHE A 26 10.30 -5.51 -10.24
CA PHE A 26 11.30 -4.63 -10.83
C PHE A 26 12.59 -5.36 -11.25
N LEU A 27 12.90 -6.51 -10.62
CA LEU A 27 14.02 -7.36 -11.08
C LEU A 27 13.80 -7.96 -12.47
N GLU A 28 12.55 -8.08 -12.92
CA GLU A 28 12.19 -8.53 -14.28
C GLU A 28 12.32 -7.42 -15.33
N THR A 29 12.55 -6.17 -14.90
CA THR A 29 12.76 -5.03 -15.78
C THR A 29 14.26 -4.87 -16.10
N ASP A 30 14.58 -3.87 -16.94
CA ASP A 30 15.95 -3.47 -17.25
C ASP A 30 16.55 -2.48 -16.21
N ILE A 31 16.01 -2.44 -15.00
CA ILE A 31 16.59 -1.69 -13.89
C ILE A 31 18.01 -2.15 -13.60
N ASP A 32 18.91 -1.21 -13.33
CA ASP A 32 20.33 -1.50 -13.06
C ASP A 32 20.55 -1.94 -11.61
N GLN A 33 19.92 -1.25 -10.66
CA GLN A 33 20.11 -1.52 -9.24
C GLN A 33 18.81 -1.35 -8.45
N ILE A 34 18.61 -2.23 -7.45
CA ILE A 34 17.55 -2.07 -6.44
C ILE A 34 18.19 -2.03 -5.05
N ARG A 35 17.90 -0.98 -4.28
CA ARG A 35 18.31 -0.83 -2.87
C ARG A 35 17.17 -1.21 -1.96
N VAL A 36 17.36 -2.25 -1.17
CA VAL A 36 16.44 -2.68 -0.12
C VAL A 36 16.84 -2.00 1.19
N PHE A 37 16.06 -1.00 1.62
CA PHE A 37 16.30 -0.25 2.85
C PHE A 37 15.32 -0.72 3.94
N SER A 38 15.83 -1.29 5.03
CA SER A 38 15.01 -1.77 6.13
C SER A 38 15.81 -1.92 7.43
N ARG A 39 15.13 -1.96 8.56
CA ARG A 39 15.76 -2.13 9.90
C ARG A 39 16.10 -3.58 10.23
N ASP A 40 15.40 -4.52 9.61
CA ASP A 40 15.44 -5.94 9.97
C ASP A 40 16.55 -6.64 9.20
N GLU A 41 17.72 -6.76 9.84
CA GLU A 41 18.90 -7.42 9.29
C GLU A 41 18.61 -8.89 8.94
N LYS A 42 17.88 -9.61 9.81
CA LYS A 42 17.57 -11.01 9.56
C LYS A 42 16.76 -11.21 8.30
N LYS A 43 15.70 -10.41 8.10
CA LYS A 43 14.88 -10.49 6.88
C LYS A 43 15.67 -10.07 5.63
N GLN A 44 16.61 -9.15 5.76
CA GLN A 44 17.51 -8.80 4.65
C GLN A 44 18.42 -9.97 4.29
N ASP A 45 18.95 -10.66 5.29
CA ASP A 45 19.80 -11.83 5.10
C ASP A 45 19.02 -12.99 4.48
N ASP A 46 17.84 -13.31 5.01
CA ASP A 46 16.94 -14.34 4.45
C ASP A 46 16.61 -14.03 2.97
N LEU A 47 16.25 -12.79 2.66
CA LEU A 47 15.95 -12.35 1.29
C LEU A 47 17.16 -12.43 0.37
N ARG A 48 18.35 -12.09 0.86
CA ARG A 48 19.61 -12.22 0.11
C ARG A 48 19.87 -13.67 -0.28
N HIS A 49 19.76 -14.59 0.68
CA HIS A 49 19.95 -16.01 0.43
C HIS A 49 18.89 -16.58 -0.52
N GLU A 50 17.63 -16.18 -0.37
CA GLU A 50 16.55 -16.58 -1.28
C GLU A 50 16.85 -16.14 -2.72
N LEU A 51 17.22 -14.87 -2.92
CA LEU A 51 17.54 -14.35 -4.24
C LEU A 51 18.76 -15.04 -4.86
N GLN A 52 19.82 -15.26 -4.07
CA GLN A 52 21.01 -15.96 -4.54
C GLN A 52 20.73 -17.40 -4.97
N ALA A 53 19.84 -18.09 -4.23
CA ALA A 53 19.48 -19.48 -4.52
C ALA A 53 18.55 -19.60 -5.74
N LYS A 54 17.55 -18.72 -5.86
CA LYS A 54 16.50 -18.81 -6.90
C LYS A 54 16.82 -18.00 -8.17
N HIS A 55 17.49 -16.85 -8.02
CA HIS A 55 17.71 -15.87 -9.07
C HIS A 55 19.13 -15.24 -9.00
N PRO A 56 20.22 -16.04 -9.15
CA PRO A 56 21.59 -15.60 -8.86
C PRO A 56 22.06 -14.39 -9.70
N ASP A 57 21.60 -14.26 -10.94
CA ASP A 57 21.94 -13.11 -11.78
C ASP A 57 21.17 -11.85 -11.37
N ALA A 58 19.89 -11.96 -11.06
CA ALA A 58 19.08 -10.87 -10.55
C ALA A 58 19.56 -10.39 -9.17
N ALA A 59 20.03 -11.31 -8.33
CA ALA A 59 20.58 -10.98 -7.00
C ALA A 59 21.76 -10.00 -7.07
N LYS A 60 22.54 -9.99 -8.17
CA LYS A 60 23.66 -9.05 -8.36
C LYS A 60 23.21 -7.59 -8.46
N LYS A 61 21.95 -7.34 -8.88
CA LYS A 61 21.36 -6.01 -8.97
C LYS A 61 20.87 -5.49 -7.60
N VAL A 62 20.75 -6.34 -6.56
CA VAL A 62 20.16 -5.98 -5.28
C VAL A 62 21.25 -5.61 -4.26
N LYS A 63 21.11 -4.43 -3.68
CA LYS A 63 21.93 -3.96 -2.54
C LYS A 63 21.08 -3.78 -1.30
N PHE A 64 21.58 -4.27 -0.19
CA PHE A 64 20.89 -4.21 1.10
C PHE A 64 21.49 -3.11 1.97
N TYR A 65 20.61 -2.27 2.51
CA TYR A 65 20.94 -1.18 3.42
C TYR A 65 20.20 -1.39 4.74
N VAL A 66 20.93 -1.66 5.81
CA VAL A 66 20.35 -1.68 7.16
C VAL A 66 20.21 -0.24 7.63
N GLY A 67 18.98 0.21 7.84
CA GLY A 67 18.71 1.58 8.25
C GLY A 67 17.27 1.80 8.70
N ASP A 68 17.04 2.91 9.40
CA ASP A 68 15.75 3.29 9.96
C ASP A 68 15.27 4.62 9.33
N VAL A 69 14.06 4.65 8.77
CA VAL A 69 13.47 5.89 8.21
C VAL A 69 13.28 6.99 9.25
N ARG A 70 13.26 6.65 10.55
CA ARG A 70 13.18 7.61 11.65
C ARG A 70 14.50 8.33 11.92
N ASP A 71 15.60 7.84 11.36
CA ASP A 71 16.93 8.46 11.42
C ASP A 71 17.25 9.14 10.08
N PRO A 72 17.21 10.50 10.02
CA PRO A 72 17.47 11.25 8.80
C PRO A 72 18.84 10.95 8.20
N ARG A 73 19.86 10.72 9.04
CA ARG A 73 21.20 10.44 8.58
C ARG A 73 21.28 9.07 7.89
N SER A 74 20.69 8.07 8.51
CA SER A 74 20.62 6.72 7.91
C SER A 74 19.94 6.75 6.54
N VAL A 75 18.91 7.57 6.38
CA VAL A 75 18.21 7.76 5.10
C VAL A 75 19.10 8.48 4.10
N ALA A 76 19.74 9.59 4.49
CA ALA A 76 20.62 10.39 3.64
C ALA A 76 21.82 9.58 3.13
N ASP A 77 22.41 8.72 3.96
CA ASP A 77 23.56 7.88 3.59
C ASP A 77 23.18 6.83 2.48
N ALA A 78 21.92 6.46 2.37
CA ALA A 78 21.42 5.51 1.36
C ALA A 78 20.99 6.17 0.04
N MET A 79 20.88 7.51 -0.01
CA MET A 79 20.32 8.26 -1.15
C MET A 79 21.23 8.46 -2.37
N PRO A 80 22.56 8.63 -2.26
CA PRO A 80 23.37 9.03 -3.41
C PRO A 80 23.20 8.10 -4.62
N GLY A 81 22.80 8.67 -5.79
CA GLY A 81 22.59 7.94 -7.04
C GLY A 81 21.29 7.13 -7.11
N VAL A 82 20.31 7.41 -6.24
CA VAL A 82 18.95 6.87 -6.36
C VAL A 82 18.14 7.71 -7.35
N ASP A 83 17.50 7.06 -8.32
CA ASP A 83 16.63 7.70 -9.31
C ASP A 83 15.15 7.63 -8.92
N TYR A 84 14.74 6.51 -8.33
CA TYR A 84 13.35 6.22 -7.96
C TYR A 84 13.25 5.73 -6.53
N ILE A 85 12.19 6.11 -5.83
CA ILE A 85 11.91 5.60 -4.48
C ILE A 85 10.48 5.07 -4.41
N PHE A 86 10.35 3.82 -3.98
CA PHE A 86 9.10 3.30 -3.45
C PHE A 86 9.15 3.29 -1.93
N HIS A 87 8.41 4.21 -1.31
CA HIS A 87 8.38 4.35 0.15
C HIS A 87 7.23 3.56 0.76
N ALA A 88 7.57 2.35 1.26
CA ALA A 88 6.61 1.42 1.88
C ALA A 88 6.89 1.12 3.37
N ALA A 89 7.93 1.74 3.95
CA ALA A 89 8.23 1.59 5.37
C ALA A 89 7.13 2.24 6.23
N ALA A 90 6.42 1.44 7.02
CA ALA A 90 5.34 1.93 7.88
C ALA A 90 5.03 0.95 9.02
N LEU A 91 4.41 1.46 10.08
CA LEU A 91 3.63 0.65 11.01
C LEU A 91 2.19 0.56 10.49
N LYS A 92 1.68 -0.68 10.31
CA LYS A 92 0.38 -0.94 9.68
C LYS A 92 -0.63 -1.69 10.57
N GLN A 93 -0.19 -2.24 11.69
CA GLN A 93 -1.05 -3.02 12.58
C GLN A 93 -1.86 -2.08 13.47
N VAL A 94 -3.19 -2.12 13.36
CA VAL A 94 -4.09 -1.26 14.12
C VAL A 94 -3.87 -1.40 15.63
N PRO A 95 -3.87 -2.61 16.24
CA PRO A 95 -3.65 -2.74 17.67
C PRO A 95 -2.32 -2.15 18.13
N SER A 96 -1.23 -2.41 17.42
CA SER A 96 0.08 -1.88 17.79
C SER A 96 0.13 -0.35 17.73
N CYS A 97 -0.54 0.26 16.74
CA CYS A 97 -0.59 1.71 16.63
C CYS A 97 -1.49 2.33 17.70
N GLU A 98 -2.57 1.68 18.11
CA GLU A 98 -3.42 2.13 19.21
C GLU A 98 -2.66 2.15 20.55
N PHE A 99 -1.89 1.09 20.84
CA PHE A 99 -1.10 1.02 22.07
C PHE A 99 0.16 1.91 22.03
N PHE A 100 0.73 2.15 20.85
CA PHE A 100 1.96 2.91 20.68
C PHE A 100 1.82 4.01 19.61
N PRO A 101 0.88 4.97 19.74
CA PRO A 101 0.57 5.94 18.68
C PRO A 101 1.77 6.80 18.29
N MET A 102 2.64 7.15 19.23
CA MET A 102 3.86 7.92 18.92
C MET A 102 4.86 7.14 18.08
N GLN A 103 4.87 5.80 18.13
CA GLN A 103 5.71 5.01 17.23
C GLN A 103 5.13 5.02 15.80
N ALA A 104 3.81 5.08 15.67
CA ALA A 104 3.16 5.29 14.37
C ALA A 104 3.48 6.68 13.81
N VAL A 105 3.42 7.74 14.60
CA VAL A 105 3.82 9.11 14.20
C VAL A 105 5.27 9.13 13.74
N LYS A 106 6.21 8.64 14.56
CA LYS A 106 7.64 8.64 14.23
C LYS A 106 7.96 7.85 12.95
N THR A 107 7.25 6.74 12.70
CA THR A 107 7.53 5.90 11.52
C THR A 107 6.78 6.39 10.29
N ASN A 108 5.46 6.61 10.42
CA ASN A 108 4.61 6.89 9.28
C ASN A 108 4.66 8.37 8.86
N VAL A 109 4.83 9.29 9.82
CA VAL A 109 4.83 10.74 9.57
C VAL A 109 6.25 11.26 9.45
N GLU A 110 7.02 11.26 10.54
CA GLU A 110 8.39 11.77 10.57
C GLU A 110 9.32 10.96 9.65
N GLY A 111 9.18 9.63 9.64
CA GLY A 111 9.98 8.76 8.76
C GLY A 111 9.72 9.03 7.27
N THR A 112 8.47 9.33 6.90
CA THR A 112 8.14 9.74 5.54
C THR A 112 8.76 11.10 5.23
N ASP A 113 8.65 12.07 6.12
CA ASP A 113 9.23 13.40 5.96
C ASP A 113 10.75 13.33 5.74
N ASN A 114 11.47 12.53 6.55
CA ASN A 114 12.90 12.29 6.39
C ASN A 114 13.28 11.72 5.01
N VAL A 115 12.49 10.75 4.52
CA VAL A 115 12.73 10.14 3.19
C VAL A 115 12.52 11.16 2.08
N LEU A 116 11.47 11.99 2.18
CA LEU A 116 11.13 12.99 1.17
C LEU A 116 12.17 14.12 1.12
N HIS A 117 12.59 14.64 2.26
CA HIS A 117 13.67 15.64 2.33
C HIS A 117 14.96 15.11 1.71
N ALA A 118 15.40 13.91 2.11
CA ALA A 118 16.61 13.31 1.56
C ALA A 118 16.49 13.05 0.04
N ALA A 119 15.28 12.69 -0.45
CA ALA A 119 15.02 12.51 -1.88
C ALA A 119 15.13 13.83 -2.66
N ILE A 120 14.56 14.92 -2.13
CA ILE A 120 14.64 16.26 -2.73
C ILE A 120 16.11 16.72 -2.79
N ASP A 121 16.83 16.61 -1.67
CA ASP A 121 18.23 17.03 -1.57
C ASP A 121 19.16 16.23 -2.49
N ALA A 122 18.86 14.95 -2.72
CA ALA A 122 19.62 14.07 -3.61
C ALA A 122 19.22 14.18 -5.08
N GLY A 123 18.16 14.92 -5.43
CA GLY A 123 17.66 15.06 -6.80
C GLY A 123 17.03 13.77 -7.36
N VAL A 124 16.37 12.99 -6.50
CA VAL A 124 15.63 11.79 -6.92
C VAL A 124 14.55 12.18 -7.93
N LYS A 125 14.42 11.45 -9.02
CA LYS A 125 13.47 11.77 -10.09
C LYS A 125 12.02 11.62 -9.63
N ARG A 126 11.70 10.48 -9.02
CA ARG A 126 10.31 10.21 -8.59
C ARG A 126 10.25 9.43 -7.28
N VAL A 127 9.31 9.82 -6.43
CA VAL A 127 8.99 9.14 -5.16
C VAL A 127 7.51 8.76 -5.14
N VAL A 128 7.24 7.47 -5.01
CA VAL A 128 5.88 6.95 -4.79
C VAL A 128 5.75 6.48 -3.35
N CYS A 129 4.86 7.14 -2.59
CA CYS A 129 4.60 6.81 -1.19
C CYS A 129 3.35 5.94 -1.06
N LEU A 130 3.45 4.89 -0.24
CA LEU A 130 2.39 3.92 -0.05
C LEU A 130 1.44 4.32 1.07
N SER A 131 0.18 4.62 0.75
CA SER A 131 -0.89 4.86 1.71
C SER A 131 -1.89 3.69 1.77
N THR A 132 -3.12 3.92 2.23
CA THR A 132 -4.11 2.89 2.53
C THR A 132 -5.51 3.49 2.53
N ASP A 133 -6.54 2.65 2.30
CA ASP A 133 -7.96 2.94 2.53
C ASP A 133 -8.25 3.50 3.93
N LYS A 134 -7.45 3.11 4.93
CA LYS A 134 -7.63 3.55 6.33
C LYS A 134 -7.24 5.02 6.57
N ALA A 135 -6.56 5.67 5.61
CA ALA A 135 -6.31 7.10 5.62
C ALA A 135 -7.56 7.92 5.25
N ALA A 136 -8.50 7.34 4.48
CA ALA A 136 -9.77 7.97 4.17
C ALA A 136 -10.76 7.79 5.35
N TYR A 137 -11.24 8.90 5.91
CA TYR A 137 -12.08 8.93 7.13
C TYR A 137 -11.51 8.06 8.26
N PRO A 138 -10.31 8.39 8.78
CA PRO A 138 -9.60 7.55 9.74
C PRO A 138 -10.33 7.49 11.09
N ILE A 139 -10.44 6.29 11.67
CA ILE A 139 -11.08 6.06 12.98
C ILE A 139 -10.14 5.42 14.02
N ASN A 140 -8.88 5.20 13.67
CA ASN A 140 -7.88 4.62 14.56
C ASN A 140 -6.51 5.28 14.37
N ALA A 141 -5.60 5.10 15.32
CA ALA A 141 -4.29 5.74 15.33
C ALA A 141 -3.45 5.43 14.08
N MET A 142 -3.55 4.19 13.55
CA MET A 142 -2.86 3.82 12.32
C MET A 142 -3.40 4.63 11.13
N GLY A 143 -4.72 4.69 10.95
CA GLY A 143 -5.37 5.47 9.89
C GLY A 143 -5.08 6.98 10.01
N ILE A 144 -5.14 7.53 11.24
CA ILE A 144 -4.83 8.94 11.52
C ILE A 144 -3.37 9.26 11.14
N SER A 145 -2.42 8.39 11.52
CA SER A 145 -1.01 8.59 11.16
C SER A 145 -0.78 8.52 9.65
N LYS A 146 -1.50 7.66 8.93
CA LYS A 146 -1.44 7.56 7.47
C LYS A 146 -2.11 8.77 6.78
N ALA A 147 -3.23 9.26 7.30
CA ALA A 147 -3.83 10.49 6.81
C ALA A 147 -2.89 11.69 6.97
N MET A 148 -2.24 11.84 8.15
CA MET A 148 -1.23 12.88 8.36
C MET A 148 -0.02 12.69 7.43
N MET A 149 0.42 11.46 7.20
CA MET A 149 1.47 11.15 6.23
C MET A 149 1.13 11.67 4.83
N GLU A 150 -0.10 11.49 4.35
CA GLU A 150 -0.54 12.01 3.05
C GLU A 150 -0.43 13.55 2.99
N HIS A 151 -0.79 14.26 4.07
CA HIS A 151 -0.60 15.72 4.13
C HIS A 151 0.88 16.13 4.11
N VAL A 152 1.77 15.38 4.77
CA VAL A 152 3.23 15.58 4.70
C VAL A 152 3.73 15.35 3.28
N ILE A 153 3.24 14.32 2.58
CA ILE A 153 3.57 14.05 1.17
C ILE A 153 3.18 15.24 0.29
N TYR A 154 1.96 15.77 0.44
CA TYR A 154 1.49 16.92 -0.34
C TYR A 154 2.31 18.19 -0.04
N ALA A 155 2.68 18.41 1.22
CA ALA A 155 3.53 19.55 1.60
C ALA A 155 4.92 19.44 0.96
N ASN A 156 5.56 18.28 1.05
CA ASN A 156 6.87 18.03 0.45
C ASN A 156 6.83 18.07 -1.09
N ALA A 157 5.73 17.62 -1.72
CA ALA A 157 5.57 17.74 -3.16
C ALA A 157 5.57 19.19 -3.63
N ARG A 158 4.94 20.13 -2.86
CA ARG A 158 5.02 21.57 -3.14
C ARG A 158 6.45 22.10 -2.98
N VAL A 159 7.13 21.74 -1.89
CA VAL A 159 8.53 22.13 -1.67
C VAL A 159 9.44 21.61 -2.78
N ALA A 160 9.23 20.35 -3.22
CA ALA A 160 10.00 19.75 -4.31
C ALA A 160 9.80 20.53 -5.62
N ALA A 161 8.57 20.89 -5.96
CA ALA A 161 8.26 21.64 -7.17
C ALA A 161 8.92 23.03 -7.25
N GLU A 162 9.30 23.61 -6.10
CA GLU A 162 10.02 24.88 -6.03
C GLU A 162 11.56 24.72 -6.07
N ARG A 163 12.08 23.57 -5.66
CA ARG A 163 13.52 23.37 -5.38
C ARG A 163 14.21 22.38 -6.30
N SER A 164 13.46 21.48 -6.91
CA SER A 164 14.01 20.35 -7.69
C SER A 164 13.01 19.87 -8.73
N ASP A 165 13.46 18.96 -9.61
CA ASP A 165 12.60 18.26 -10.56
C ASP A 165 11.99 16.97 -9.95
N THR A 166 12.11 16.76 -8.65
CA THR A 166 11.61 15.58 -7.95
C THR A 166 10.08 15.56 -7.93
N VAL A 167 9.48 14.55 -8.54
CA VAL A 167 8.04 14.32 -8.48
C VAL A 167 7.70 13.39 -7.32
N ILE A 168 6.91 13.88 -6.38
CA ILE A 168 6.46 13.13 -5.21
C ILE A 168 4.96 12.89 -5.36
N CYS A 169 4.51 11.64 -5.21
CA CYS A 169 3.11 11.27 -5.26
C CYS A 169 2.77 10.18 -4.23
N CYS A 170 1.49 9.90 -4.10
CA CYS A 170 0.95 8.91 -3.18
C CYS A 170 0.07 7.89 -3.90
N THR A 171 0.04 6.65 -3.41
CA THR A 171 -0.90 5.63 -3.86
C THR A 171 -1.74 5.13 -2.70
N ARG A 172 -3.04 4.92 -2.93
CA ARG A 172 -3.97 4.38 -1.95
C ARG A 172 -4.66 3.15 -2.54
N TYR A 173 -4.66 2.06 -1.80
CA TYR A 173 -5.28 0.80 -2.18
C TYR A 173 -6.00 0.18 -1.00
N GLY A 174 -6.90 -0.78 -1.30
CA GLY A 174 -7.69 -1.49 -0.31
C GLY A 174 -6.95 -2.65 0.36
N ASN A 175 -7.71 -3.63 0.83
CA ASN A 175 -7.14 -4.79 1.48
C ASN A 175 -6.41 -5.67 0.46
N VAL A 176 -5.13 -5.90 0.69
CA VAL A 176 -4.33 -6.84 -0.11
C VAL A 176 -4.53 -8.25 0.44
N MET A 177 -5.06 -9.14 -0.41
CA MET A 177 -5.31 -10.54 -0.07
C MET A 177 -4.01 -11.26 0.32
N CYS A 178 -4.12 -12.20 1.22
CA CYS A 178 -3.03 -13.07 1.67
C CYS A 178 -1.80 -12.34 2.20
N SER A 179 -1.91 -11.03 2.51
CA SER A 179 -0.83 -10.31 3.19
C SER A 179 -0.68 -10.79 4.63
N ARG A 180 0.53 -10.67 5.19
CA ARG A 180 0.82 -11.12 6.57
C ARG A 180 -0.15 -10.51 7.58
N GLY A 181 -0.81 -11.38 8.36
CA GLY A 181 -1.82 -11.01 9.37
C GLY A 181 -3.18 -10.61 8.76
N SER A 182 -3.46 -10.98 7.51
CA SER A 182 -4.76 -10.78 6.89
C SER A 182 -5.73 -11.95 7.13
N VAL A 183 -6.99 -11.73 6.79
CA VAL A 183 -8.09 -12.63 7.15
C VAL A 183 -8.07 -13.96 6.41
N ILE A 184 -7.60 -14.01 5.15
CA ILE A 184 -7.59 -15.25 4.35
C ILE A 184 -6.63 -16.30 4.95
N PRO A 185 -5.35 -15.99 5.25
CA PRO A 185 -4.48 -16.92 5.96
C PRO A 185 -5.06 -17.38 7.29
N LEU A 186 -5.64 -16.46 8.07
CA LEU A 186 -6.28 -16.84 9.34
C LEU A 186 -7.40 -17.86 9.16
N PHE A 187 -8.25 -17.71 8.15
CA PHE A 187 -9.33 -18.66 7.85
C PHE A 187 -8.78 -20.03 7.45
N ILE A 188 -7.76 -20.05 6.59
CA ILE A 188 -7.10 -21.29 6.15
C ILE A 188 -6.45 -21.99 7.34
N ASP A 189 -5.73 -21.28 8.21
CA ASP A 189 -5.12 -21.83 9.42
C ASP A 189 -6.17 -22.44 10.36
N GLN A 190 -7.30 -21.76 10.54
CA GLN A 190 -8.41 -22.28 11.35
C GLN A 190 -9.00 -23.57 10.78
N ILE A 191 -9.22 -23.63 9.47
CA ILE A 191 -9.72 -24.82 8.78
C ILE A 191 -8.73 -25.98 8.94
N HIS A 192 -7.44 -25.73 8.70
CA HIS A 192 -6.40 -26.76 8.84
C HIS A 192 -6.29 -27.29 10.27
N ALA A 193 -6.59 -26.46 11.28
CA ALA A 193 -6.65 -26.85 12.69
C ALA A 193 -7.97 -27.55 13.08
N GLY A 194 -8.93 -27.69 12.14
CA GLY A 194 -10.25 -28.25 12.42
C GLY A 194 -11.16 -27.34 13.23
N ASN A 195 -10.84 -26.04 13.32
CA ASN A 195 -11.59 -25.05 14.06
C ASN A 195 -12.59 -24.32 13.15
N PRO A 196 -13.75 -23.87 13.67
CA PRO A 196 -14.63 -22.97 12.94
C PRO A 196 -13.93 -21.67 12.55
N ILE A 197 -14.25 -21.13 11.37
CA ILE A 197 -13.82 -19.80 10.95
C ILE A 197 -14.42 -18.74 11.88
N THR A 198 -13.60 -17.83 12.40
CA THR A 198 -14.05 -16.72 13.23
C THR A 198 -14.22 -15.44 12.40
N ILE A 199 -15.43 -14.90 12.37
CA ILE A 199 -15.76 -13.65 11.69
C ILE A 199 -16.36 -12.63 12.65
N THR A 200 -16.04 -11.35 12.44
CA THR A 200 -16.55 -10.26 13.30
C THR A 200 -18.00 -9.93 12.98
N ASN A 201 -18.30 -9.71 11.72
CA ASN A 201 -19.65 -9.47 11.20
C ASN A 201 -19.68 -9.91 9.72
N PRO A 202 -20.59 -10.83 9.33
CA PRO A 202 -20.66 -11.33 7.96
C PRO A 202 -20.99 -10.26 6.92
N GLU A 203 -21.72 -9.20 7.31
CA GLU A 203 -22.13 -8.11 6.41
C GLU A 203 -21.05 -7.04 6.18
N MET A 204 -19.95 -7.07 6.91
CA MET A 204 -18.81 -6.19 6.65
C MET A 204 -18.27 -6.43 5.24
N THR A 205 -17.95 -5.34 4.53
CA THR A 205 -17.34 -5.45 3.20
C THR A 205 -15.88 -5.03 3.23
N ARG A 206 -15.09 -5.69 2.39
CA ARG A 206 -13.67 -5.37 2.17
C ARG A 206 -13.36 -5.40 0.69
N PHE A 207 -12.49 -4.49 0.26
CA PHE A 207 -11.90 -4.58 -1.07
C PHE A 207 -11.03 -5.84 -1.17
N LEU A 208 -11.00 -6.45 -2.34
CA LEU A 208 -10.17 -7.62 -2.63
C LEU A 208 -9.19 -7.29 -3.74
N MET A 209 -7.93 -7.19 -3.39
CA MET A 209 -6.86 -6.87 -4.31
C MET A 209 -5.70 -7.84 -4.12
N ASN A 210 -5.09 -8.29 -5.22
CA ASN A 210 -3.86 -9.06 -5.14
C ASN A 210 -2.62 -8.14 -5.12
N LEU A 211 -1.45 -8.70 -4.86
CA LEU A 211 -0.20 -7.92 -4.77
C LEU A 211 0.23 -7.39 -6.13
N ASP A 212 -0.02 -8.12 -7.22
CA ASP A 212 0.36 -7.72 -8.57
C ASP A 212 -0.42 -6.48 -9.02
N GLU A 213 -1.74 -6.45 -8.77
CA GLU A 213 -2.57 -5.27 -9.01
C GLU A 213 -2.03 -4.04 -8.25
N ALA A 214 -1.53 -4.24 -7.02
CA ALA A 214 -0.95 -3.17 -6.22
C ALA A 214 0.40 -2.69 -6.78
N VAL A 215 1.21 -3.59 -7.33
CA VAL A 215 2.48 -3.22 -8.00
C VAL A 215 2.22 -2.47 -9.30
N GLU A 216 1.21 -2.88 -10.07
CA GLU A 216 0.83 -2.14 -11.29
C GLU A 216 0.37 -0.70 -10.97
N LEU A 217 -0.32 -0.47 -9.85
CA LEU A 217 -0.63 0.88 -9.37
C LEU A 217 0.66 1.68 -9.10
N VAL A 218 1.68 1.07 -8.48
CA VAL A 218 2.97 1.74 -8.21
C VAL A 218 3.68 2.09 -9.52
N ARG A 219 3.73 1.17 -10.49
CA ARG A 219 4.30 1.41 -11.83
C ARG A 219 3.56 2.52 -12.56
N PHE A 220 2.23 2.49 -12.52
CA PHE A 220 1.40 3.53 -13.10
C PHE A 220 1.72 4.91 -12.48
N ALA A 221 1.85 4.97 -11.14
CA ALA A 221 2.18 6.21 -10.44
C ALA A 221 3.58 6.72 -10.80
N PHE A 222 4.59 5.86 -10.94
CA PHE A 222 5.91 6.27 -11.41
C PHE A 222 5.85 6.95 -12.78
N ASN A 223 4.94 6.52 -13.66
CA ASN A 223 4.88 6.95 -15.05
C ASN A 223 4.02 8.19 -15.26
N HIS A 224 2.96 8.34 -14.49
CA HIS A 224 1.89 9.29 -14.77
C HIS A 224 1.73 10.40 -13.72
N ALA A 225 2.48 10.34 -12.58
CA ALA A 225 2.28 11.31 -11.51
C ALA A 225 2.77 12.71 -11.86
N ASN A 226 1.95 13.70 -11.45
CA ASN A 226 2.39 15.06 -11.22
C ASN A 226 2.62 15.29 -9.71
N PRO A 227 3.34 16.37 -9.32
CA PRO A 227 3.62 16.64 -7.92
C PRO A 227 2.36 16.65 -7.04
N GLY A 228 2.33 15.83 -6.01
CA GLY A 228 1.26 15.73 -5.04
C GLY A 228 0.03 14.94 -5.48
N ASP A 229 0.05 14.27 -6.62
CA ASP A 229 -1.05 13.39 -7.04
C ASP A 229 -1.26 12.22 -6.06
N LEU A 230 -2.53 11.89 -5.84
CA LEU A 230 -2.94 10.66 -5.18
C LEU A 230 -3.61 9.75 -6.21
N PHE A 231 -3.04 8.55 -6.42
CA PHE A 231 -3.67 7.52 -7.23
C PHE A 231 -4.36 6.48 -6.36
N ILE A 232 -5.59 6.14 -6.75
CA ILE A 232 -6.46 5.24 -6.00
C ILE A 232 -6.84 4.06 -6.89
N GLN A 233 -6.54 2.85 -6.40
CA GLN A 233 -6.91 1.61 -7.09
C GLN A 233 -8.43 1.43 -7.09
N LYS A 234 -9.01 1.18 -8.24
CA LYS A 234 -10.35 0.61 -8.34
C LYS A 234 -10.27 -0.89 -8.07
N ALA A 235 -11.07 -1.37 -7.15
CA ALA A 235 -11.04 -2.78 -6.77
C ALA A 235 -12.46 -3.32 -6.52
N ASP A 236 -12.65 -4.60 -6.82
CA ASP A 236 -13.85 -5.33 -6.43
C ASP A 236 -13.87 -5.52 -4.90
N ALA A 237 -15.05 -5.80 -4.37
CA ALA A 237 -15.23 -6.06 -2.95
C ALA A 237 -16.10 -7.29 -2.71
N SER A 238 -16.04 -7.85 -1.52
CA SER A 238 -16.99 -8.86 -1.06
C SER A 238 -17.40 -8.62 0.38
N THR A 239 -18.45 -9.30 0.82
CA THR A 239 -18.75 -9.44 2.24
C THR A 239 -17.74 -10.38 2.90
N ILE A 240 -17.51 -10.22 4.20
CA ILE A 240 -16.70 -11.17 4.97
C ILE A 240 -17.38 -12.55 5.01
N GLY A 241 -18.72 -12.57 4.99
CA GLY A 241 -19.49 -13.81 4.91
C GLY A 241 -19.24 -14.59 3.61
N ASP A 242 -19.25 -13.92 2.45
CA ASP A 242 -18.97 -14.56 1.15
C ASP A 242 -17.48 -14.93 1.03
N LEU A 243 -16.59 -14.12 1.58
CA LEU A 243 -15.17 -14.46 1.67
C LEU A 243 -14.93 -15.74 2.46
N ALA A 244 -15.57 -15.87 3.64
CA ALA A 244 -15.48 -17.08 4.47
C ALA A 244 -15.99 -18.32 3.71
N LYS A 245 -17.16 -18.21 3.07
CA LYS A 245 -17.72 -19.30 2.24
C LYS A 245 -16.80 -19.69 1.08
N GLY A 246 -16.22 -18.70 0.39
CA GLY A 246 -15.26 -18.96 -0.70
C GLY A 246 -14.01 -19.71 -0.22
N VAL A 247 -13.48 -19.37 0.94
CA VAL A 247 -12.35 -20.10 1.54
C VAL A 247 -12.79 -21.52 1.96
N GLN A 248 -13.98 -21.68 2.57
CA GLN A 248 -14.51 -22.98 2.93
C GLN A 248 -14.74 -23.90 1.73
N GLN A 249 -15.18 -23.36 0.59
CA GLN A 249 -15.31 -24.15 -0.66
C GLN A 249 -13.98 -24.76 -1.12
N LEU A 250 -12.86 -24.06 -0.89
CA LEU A 250 -11.55 -24.53 -1.34
C LEU A 250 -10.85 -25.44 -0.33
N PHE A 251 -11.01 -25.18 0.97
CA PHE A 251 -10.22 -25.83 2.02
C PHE A 251 -11.04 -26.74 2.95
N GLY A 252 -12.37 -26.72 2.84
CA GLY A 252 -13.30 -27.50 3.65
C GLY A 252 -14.13 -26.65 4.63
N ASP A 253 -15.33 -27.11 4.93
CA ASP A 253 -16.25 -26.42 5.84
C ASP A 253 -16.10 -26.95 7.27
N THR A 254 -15.56 -26.13 8.14
CA THR A 254 -15.44 -26.39 9.59
C THR A 254 -16.46 -25.61 10.43
N GLY A 255 -17.41 -24.94 9.76
CA GLY A 255 -18.37 -24.04 10.40
C GLY A 255 -17.84 -22.63 10.59
N THR A 256 -18.72 -21.75 11.06
CA THR A 256 -18.41 -20.32 11.26
C THR A 256 -18.88 -19.87 12.63
N ASN A 257 -18.04 -19.11 13.35
CA ASN A 257 -18.33 -18.48 14.63
C ASN A 257 -18.30 -16.96 14.50
N ILE A 258 -19.39 -16.29 14.83
CA ILE A 258 -19.52 -14.82 14.81
C ILE A 258 -19.08 -14.28 16.18
N ILE A 259 -17.99 -13.50 16.19
CA ILE A 259 -17.38 -12.98 17.43
C ILE A 259 -17.72 -11.51 17.74
N GLY A 260 -18.44 -10.83 16.83
CA GLY A 260 -18.79 -9.41 16.96
C GLY A 260 -17.69 -8.45 16.49
N THR A 261 -18.04 -7.19 16.30
CA THR A 261 -17.17 -6.12 15.78
C THR A 261 -16.11 -5.73 16.82
N ARG A 262 -14.87 -5.58 16.41
CA ARG A 262 -13.75 -5.13 17.26
C ARG A 262 -13.66 -3.61 17.28
N HIS A 263 -12.99 -3.08 18.31
CA HIS A 263 -12.68 -1.65 18.38
C HIS A 263 -11.82 -1.21 17.17
N GLY A 264 -12.20 -0.08 16.55
CA GLY A 264 -11.47 0.48 15.41
C GLY A 264 -11.72 -0.22 14.07
N GLU A 265 -12.66 -1.17 13.98
CA GLU A 265 -13.07 -1.78 12.72
C GLU A 265 -14.25 -1.04 12.09
N LYS A 266 -14.18 -0.79 10.78
CA LYS A 266 -15.26 -0.20 9.98
C LYS A 266 -16.16 -1.29 9.41
N LEU A 267 -17.46 -0.98 9.24
CA LEU A 267 -18.39 -1.85 8.51
C LEU A 267 -18.02 -1.99 7.04
N TYR A 268 -17.48 -0.94 6.45
CA TYR A 268 -16.97 -0.90 5.08
C TYR A 268 -15.73 -0.01 5.01
N GLU A 269 -14.87 -0.26 4.04
CA GLU A 269 -13.68 0.55 3.80
C GLU A 269 -13.96 1.64 2.76
N THR A 270 -13.26 2.76 2.89
CA THR A 270 -13.35 3.90 1.99
C THR A 270 -11.99 4.12 1.32
N LEU A 271 -11.93 4.08 0.00
CA LEU A 271 -10.72 4.38 -0.76
C LEU A 271 -10.63 5.84 -1.16
N MET A 272 -11.77 6.50 -1.38
CA MET A 272 -11.83 7.90 -1.76
C MET A 272 -12.98 8.58 -1.03
N THR A 273 -12.70 9.71 -0.37
CA THR A 273 -13.73 10.52 0.29
C THR A 273 -14.62 11.21 -0.73
N ARG A 274 -15.76 11.71 -0.28
CA ARG A 274 -16.66 12.48 -1.12
C ARG A 274 -15.98 13.73 -1.70
N GLU A 275 -15.21 14.42 -0.87
CA GLU A 275 -14.49 15.65 -1.24
C GLU A 275 -13.40 15.36 -2.28
N GLU A 276 -12.71 14.22 -2.16
CA GLU A 276 -11.73 13.77 -3.15
C GLU A 276 -12.43 13.36 -4.45
N ARG A 277 -13.59 12.67 -4.36
CA ARG A 277 -14.37 12.22 -5.53
C ARG A 277 -14.75 13.38 -6.44
N LEU A 278 -15.16 14.51 -5.87
CA LEU A 278 -15.57 15.71 -6.61
C LEU A 278 -14.44 16.30 -7.48
N ARG A 279 -13.19 16.05 -7.15
CA ARG A 279 -12.02 16.55 -7.88
C ARG A 279 -11.17 15.45 -8.50
N SER A 280 -11.68 14.21 -8.47
CA SER A 280 -10.98 13.07 -9.06
C SER A 280 -11.19 13.00 -10.57
N GLU A 281 -10.18 12.46 -11.24
CA GLU A 281 -10.21 12.07 -12.64
C GLU A 281 -10.26 10.55 -12.73
N ASP A 282 -11.14 10.04 -13.61
CA ASP A 282 -11.22 8.61 -13.91
C ASP A 282 -10.19 8.24 -14.97
N MET A 283 -9.20 7.43 -14.61
CA MET A 283 -8.14 6.96 -15.50
C MET A 283 -8.28 5.46 -15.86
N GLY A 284 -9.50 4.95 -15.91
CA GLY A 284 -9.79 3.55 -16.22
C GLY A 284 -9.70 2.66 -14.98
N HIS A 285 -8.56 2.02 -14.75
CA HIS A 285 -8.36 1.16 -13.57
C HIS A 285 -8.08 1.94 -12.28
N TYR A 286 -7.81 3.24 -12.38
CA TYR A 286 -7.42 4.11 -11.27
C TYR A 286 -8.25 5.38 -11.24
N PHE A 287 -8.35 5.98 -10.06
CA PHE A 287 -8.70 7.38 -9.92
C PHE A 287 -7.44 8.18 -9.63
N ARG A 288 -7.35 9.37 -10.19
CA ARG A 288 -6.36 10.38 -9.84
C ARG A 288 -7.03 11.52 -9.09
N VAL A 289 -6.53 11.85 -7.91
CA VAL A 289 -6.92 13.04 -7.16
C VAL A 289 -5.74 14.01 -7.21
N ALA A 290 -5.92 15.12 -7.92
CA ALA A 290 -4.87 16.12 -8.03
C ALA A 290 -4.64 16.84 -6.69
N ALA A 291 -3.39 17.23 -6.43
CA ALA A 291 -3.03 18.04 -5.28
C ALA A 291 -3.74 19.41 -5.27
N ASP A 292 -3.91 19.95 -4.08
CA ASP A 292 -4.29 21.37 -3.92
C ASP A 292 -3.02 22.22 -4.05
N ASN A 293 -2.87 22.88 -5.18
CA ASN A 293 -1.69 23.69 -5.52
C ASN A 293 -1.80 25.16 -5.07
N ARG A 294 -2.80 25.50 -4.27
CA ARG A 294 -2.94 26.85 -3.71
C ARG A 294 -1.87 27.11 -2.65
N ASP A 295 -1.30 28.32 -2.65
CA ASP A 295 -0.37 28.77 -1.61
C ASP A 295 -1.12 29.39 -0.40
N LEU A 296 -0.37 29.77 0.63
CA LEU A 296 -0.94 30.40 1.84
C LEU A 296 -1.51 31.81 1.59
N ASN A 297 -1.14 32.44 0.48
CA ASN A 297 -1.57 33.80 0.12
C ASN A 297 -2.85 33.81 -0.71
N TYR A 298 -3.44 32.63 -0.98
CA TYR A 298 -4.71 32.60 -1.73
C TYR A 298 -5.80 33.35 -1.00
N ASP A 299 -6.55 34.19 -1.76
CA ASP A 299 -7.70 34.88 -1.21
C ASP A 299 -8.90 33.90 -1.13
N LYS A 300 -9.31 33.59 0.08
CA LYS A 300 -10.40 32.62 0.33
C LYS A 300 -11.74 33.07 -0.28
N TYR A 301 -11.92 34.37 -0.51
CA TYR A 301 -13.16 34.92 -1.00
C TYR A 301 -13.22 35.02 -2.52
N PHE A 302 -12.08 34.99 -3.22
CA PHE A 302 -11.99 35.16 -4.68
C PHE A 302 -11.56 33.89 -5.43
N VAL A 303 -11.25 32.79 -4.73
CA VAL A 303 -10.97 31.52 -5.38
C VAL A 303 -12.28 30.95 -5.90
N GLN A 304 -12.43 30.86 -7.22
CA GLN A 304 -13.55 30.17 -7.85
C GLN A 304 -13.47 28.66 -7.57
N GLY A 305 -14.33 28.18 -6.68
CA GLY A 305 -14.57 26.74 -6.54
C GLY A 305 -15.37 26.21 -7.73
N LYS A 306 -15.20 24.94 -8.08
CA LYS A 306 -16.14 24.27 -8.98
C LYS A 306 -17.51 24.18 -8.29
N VAL A 307 -18.55 24.71 -8.92
CA VAL A 307 -19.92 24.47 -8.47
C VAL A 307 -20.24 22.99 -8.75
N VAL A 308 -20.33 22.21 -7.69
CA VAL A 308 -20.70 20.79 -7.80
C VAL A 308 -22.21 20.67 -7.70
N THR A 309 -22.84 20.33 -8.81
CA THR A 309 -24.30 20.25 -8.94
C THR A 309 -24.86 18.87 -8.55
N GLN A 310 -24.03 17.84 -8.43
CA GLN A 310 -24.43 16.50 -7.98
C GLN A 310 -23.59 16.05 -6.80
N ALA A 311 -24.27 15.48 -5.78
CA ALA A 311 -23.61 14.87 -4.63
C ALA A 311 -23.09 13.49 -5.05
N GLU A 312 -21.84 13.40 -5.46
CA GLU A 312 -21.19 12.09 -5.62
C GLU A 312 -20.94 11.47 -4.23
N GLU A 313 -21.16 10.16 -4.13
CA GLU A 313 -20.84 9.42 -2.91
C GLU A 313 -19.36 9.08 -2.84
N SER A 314 -18.84 8.85 -1.63
CA SER A 314 -17.50 8.30 -1.41
C SER A 314 -17.34 6.97 -2.16
N TYR A 315 -16.13 6.66 -2.64
CA TYR A 315 -15.84 5.35 -3.22
C TYR A 315 -15.49 4.35 -2.10
N THR A 316 -16.37 3.37 -1.91
CA THR A 316 -16.32 2.46 -0.77
C THR A 316 -16.43 0.99 -1.21
N SER A 317 -16.06 0.06 -0.32
CA SER A 317 -16.28 -1.37 -0.55
C SER A 317 -17.76 -1.77 -0.57
N HIS A 318 -18.70 -0.86 -0.22
CA HIS A 318 -20.14 -1.07 -0.33
C HIS A 318 -20.70 -0.74 -1.70
N ASN A 319 -20.14 0.26 -2.40
CA ASN A 319 -20.67 0.77 -3.66
C ASN A 319 -19.75 0.54 -4.87
N THR A 320 -18.81 -0.41 -4.77
CA THR A 320 -18.05 -0.96 -5.89
C THR A 320 -18.69 -2.27 -6.39
N VAL A 321 -18.10 -2.88 -7.40
CA VAL A 321 -18.49 -4.22 -7.88
C VAL A 321 -18.37 -5.23 -6.74
N ARG A 322 -19.46 -5.92 -6.45
CA ARG A 322 -19.57 -6.91 -5.37
C ARG A 322 -19.43 -8.31 -5.93
N LEU A 323 -18.41 -9.02 -5.48
CA LEU A 323 -18.22 -10.43 -5.81
C LEU A 323 -19.13 -11.29 -4.92
N ASP A 324 -19.84 -12.23 -5.53
CA ASP A 324 -20.47 -13.35 -4.86
C ASP A 324 -19.42 -14.43 -4.48
N VAL A 325 -19.85 -15.53 -3.91
CA VAL A 325 -18.96 -16.62 -3.46
C VAL A 325 -18.12 -17.16 -4.61
N ASP A 326 -18.68 -17.36 -5.81
CA ASP A 326 -17.95 -17.87 -6.97
C ASP A 326 -16.93 -16.85 -7.50
N GLY A 327 -17.29 -15.57 -7.50
CA GLY A 327 -16.38 -14.46 -7.81
C GLY A 327 -15.21 -14.37 -6.82
N VAL A 328 -15.49 -14.54 -5.53
CA VAL A 328 -14.48 -14.60 -4.47
C VAL A 328 -13.53 -15.78 -4.70
N VAL A 329 -14.04 -16.97 -4.95
CA VAL A 329 -13.22 -18.17 -5.24
C VAL A 329 -12.29 -17.91 -6.40
N LYS A 330 -12.80 -17.38 -7.52
CA LYS A 330 -11.97 -17.02 -8.68
C LYS A 330 -10.89 -16.00 -8.30
N LYS A 331 -11.25 -14.99 -7.51
CA LYS A 331 -10.33 -13.91 -7.12
C LYS A 331 -9.23 -14.40 -6.18
N ILE A 332 -9.53 -15.19 -5.15
CA ILE A 332 -8.51 -15.70 -4.22
C ILE A 332 -7.58 -16.74 -4.87
N LEU A 333 -8.07 -17.50 -5.86
CA LEU A 333 -7.24 -18.40 -6.67
C LEU A 333 -6.18 -17.68 -7.52
N THR A 334 -6.26 -16.37 -7.73
CA THR A 334 -5.19 -15.61 -8.40
C THR A 334 -3.97 -15.36 -7.52
N THR A 335 -4.03 -15.72 -6.22
CA THR A 335 -2.92 -15.48 -5.28
C THR A 335 -2.03 -16.72 -5.18
N ASP A 336 -0.70 -16.52 -5.24
CA ASP A 336 0.28 -17.59 -5.09
C ASP A 336 0.10 -18.32 -3.76
N TYR A 337 -0.16 -17.58 -2.68
CA TYR A 337 -0.39 -18.14 -1.35
C TYR A 337 -1.47 -19.23 -1.35
N VAL A 338 -2.64 -18.95 -1.93
CA VAL A 338 -3.75 -19.91 -1.99
C VAL A 338 -3.40 -21.10 -2.90
N GLN A 339 -2.71 -20.82 -4.02
CA GLN A 339 -2.25 -21.89 -4.93
C GLN A 339 -1.25 -22.84 -4.27
N GLU A 340 -0.36 -22.32 -3.44
CA GLU A 340 0.64 -23.11 -2.70
C GLU A 340 -0.01 -23.93 -1.58
N GLU A 341 -0.93 -23.30 -0.80
CA GLU A 341 -1.70 -24.00 0.24
C GLU A 341 -2.52 -25.17 -0.32
N LEU A 342 -3.16 -25.00 -1.48
CA LEU A 342 -3.90 -26.06 -2.17
C LEU A 342 -3.00 -27.22 -2.63
N LYS A 343 -1.72 -26.95 -2.89
CA LYS A 343 -0.71 -28.00 -3.21
C LYS A 343 -0.11 -28.64 -1.95
N GLY A 344 -0.55 -28.24 -0.75
CA GLY A 344 -0.04 -28.73 0.52
C GLY A 344 1.29 -28.09 0.96
N ILE A 345 1.70 -27.00 0.32
CA ILE A 345 2.85 -26.18 0.74
C ILE A 345 2.36 -25.22 1.82
N ARG A 346 2.74 -25.49 3.08
CA ARG A 346 2.34 -24.63 4.21
C ARG A 346 3.32 -23.49 4.43
N HIS A 347 2.80 -22.31 4.69
CA HIS A 347 3.56 -21.11 5.04
C HIS A 347 3.62 -20.95 6.57
N ASN A 348 4.78 -21.20 7.17
CA ASN A 348 5.03 -21.01 8.62
C ASN A 348 5.18 -19.53 9.00
#